data_5ccaf7798472e6e1e7ca4268353f6821
#
_entry.id   5ccaf7798472e6e1e7ca4268353f6821
#
_cell.length_a   1.000
_cell.length_b   1.000
_cell.length_c   1.000
_cell.angle_alpha   90.00
_cell.angle_beta   90.00
_cell.angle_gamma   90.00
#
_symmetry.space_group_name_H-M   'P 1'
#
loop_
_entity.id
_entity.type
_entity.pdbx_description
1 polymer ?
#
loop_
_entity_poly.entity_id
_entity_poly.type
_entity_poly.pdbx_seq_one_letter_code
_entity_poly.pdbx_strand_id
1 'polypeptide(L)'
;MEILLLHMKGMKNMDLDFLNNKKGQKGITLIALVITVIVLLILAGVTIAALSGDNGILTKAKEAKEKTEQAQKDEERNLQEITDTMNGVEGYNRSKKVNSPKVTTGMIPIKWKNNTWVVCSQDDAEWYNYNDKKEWANVMLSDGTYKADTVSIGQTVAERDLGSMYVWIPRYAYKIAGEKNIEVTFLKGNTNEGSNGVIYTTDESTDTSKTAIVHPAFNLGGTELNGFWVAKFEASGTNKDGNAVGNASSSSSAQQYAPDSTTIAKSLPNKISWRHISIGESEKRSMDIATTSKSSFGLTSGANTHLIKNSEWGAVAYLAQINMEIIIMNPI
;
A
#
# COMPACT_ATOMS: atom_id res chain seq x y z
N MET A 1 17.42 -33.30 -7.82
CA MET A 1 18.14 -34.27 -8.68
C MET A 1 19.22 -35.03 -7.94
N GLU A 2 19.63 -34.61 -6.75
CA GLU A 2 20.64 -35.33 -5.94
C GLU A 2 20.10 -36.49 -5.10
N ILE A 3 18.83 -36.50 -4.73
CA ILE A 3 18.23 -37.60 -3.92
C ILE A 3 18.07 -38.91 -4.73
N LEU A 4 17.93 -38.79 -6.05
CA LEU A 4 17.80 -39.97 -6.93
C LEU A 4 19.15 -40.70 -7.17
N LEU A 5 20.27 -39.97 -7.03
CA LEU A 5 21.62 -40.54 -7.24
C LEU A 5 22.12 -41.32 -6.01
N LEU A 6 21.64 -41.03 -4.83
CA LEU A 6 22.02 -41.76 -3.60
C LEU A 6 21.36 -43.15 -3.53
N HIS A 7 20.15 -43.29 -4.11
CA HIS A 7 19.42 -44.55 -4.09
C HIS A 7 20.00 -45.59 -5.07
N MET A 8 20.63 -45.13 -6.13
CA MET A 8 21.25 -46.04 -7.13
C MET A 8 22.68 -46.51 -6.73
N LYS A 9 23.34 -45.85 -5.78
CA LYS A 9 24.67 -46.25 -5.28
C LYS A 9 24.63 -47.33 -4.21
N GLY A 10 23.47 -47.55 -3.58
CA GLY A 10 23.25 -48.58 -2.58
C GLY A 10 23.00 -49.99 -3.12
N MET A 11 22.72 -50.10 -4.45
CA MET A 11 22.37 -51.39 -5.06
C MET A 11 23.52 -52.13 -5.74
N LYS A 12 24.78 -51.68 -5.61
CA LYS A 12 25.92 -52.29 -6.32
C LYS A 12 26.77 -53.23 -5.49
N ASN A 13 26.46 -53.48 -4.22
CA ASN A 13 27.18 -54.44 -3.38
C ASN A 13 26.22 -55.42 -2.68
N MET A 14 25.31 -56.03 -3.41
CA MET A 14 24.67 -57.24 -2.96
C MET A 14 25.40 -58.40 -3.62
N ASP A 15 26.14 -59.10 -2.76
CA ASP A 15 27.04 -60.21 -3.05
C ASP A 15 26.39 -61.30 -3.91
N LEU A 16 27.18 -61.80 -4.85
CA LEU A 16 26.90 -62.98 -5.69
C LEU A 16 26.91 -64.29 -4.90
N ASP A 17 26.99 -64.28 -3.59
CA ASP A 17 27.07 -65.47 -2.72
C ASP A 17 25.71 -66.22 -2.59
N PHE A 18 24.63 -65.71 -3.13
CA PHE A 18 23.31 -66.33 -3.04
C PHE A 18 23.08 -67.48 -4.07
N LEU A 19 23.98 -67.67 -5.01
CA LEU A 19 23.78 -68.66 -6.07
C LEU A 19 24.40 -70.05 -5.80
N ASN A 20 25.06 -70.27 -4.64
CA ASN A 20 25.78 -71.55 -4.41
C ASN A 20 25.26 -72.40 -3.25
N ASN A 21 24.10 -72.11 -2.66
CA ASN A 21 23.52 -72.94 -1.62
C ASN A 21 22.37 -73.83 -2.21
N LYS A 22 22.74 -74.81 -3.01
CA LYS A 22 21.85 -75.88 -3.40
C LYS A 22 21.64 -76.84 -2.24
N LYS A 23 20.78 -76.51 -1.29
CA LYS A 23 20.11 -77.52 -0.43
C LYS A 23 18.73 -76.99 -0.04
N GLY A 24 17.68 -77.52 -0.67
CA GLY A 24 16.33 -77.59 -0.13
C GLY A 24 15.43 -76.40 -0.32
N GLN A 25 15.49 -75.72 -1.46
CA GLN A 25 14.37 -74.89 -1.86
C GLN A 25 13.19 -75.76 -2.30
N LYS A 26 12.23 -75.98 -1.41
CA LYS A 26 10.90 -76.43 -1.84
C LYS A 26 10.35 -75.34 -2.74
N GLY A 27 10.33 -75.59 -4.04
CA GLY A 27 9.83 -74.66 -5.02
C GLY A 27 8.45 -74.21 -4.60
N ILE A 28 8.20 -72.90 -4.61
CA ILE A 28 6.87 -72.37 -4.45
C ILE A 28 6.01 -73.07 -5.52
N THR A 29 5.01 -73.85 -5.07
CA THR A 29 4.13 -74.54 -6.01
C THR A 29 3.47 -73.49 -6.91
N LEU A 30 3.30 -73.82 -8.20
CA LEU A 30 2.65 -72.92 -9.18
C LEU A 30 1.35 -72.34 -8.63
N ILE A 31 0.62 -73.13 -7.87
CA ILE A 31 -0.62 -72.74 -7.20
C ILE A 31 -0.36 -71.62 -6.14
N ALA A 32 0.69 -71.72 -5.31
CA ALA A 32 1.03 -70.70 -4.32
C ALA A 32 1.43 -69.39 -5.01
N LEU A 33 2.16 -69.45 -6.12
CA LEU A 33 2.52 -68.28 -6.92
C LEU A 33 1.28 -67.58 -7.50
N VAL A 34 0.39 -68.38 -8.08
CA VAL A 34 -0.87 -67.85 -8.65
C VAL A 34 -1.74 -67.19 -7.56
N ILE A 35 -1.86 -67.83 -6.39
CA ILE A 35 -2.63 -67.26 -5.28
C ILE A 35 -2.00 -65.95 -4.80
N THR A 36 -0.69 -65.88 -4.64
CA THR A 36 -0.01 -64.63 -4.23
C THR A 36 -0.19 -63.52 -5.24
N VAL A 37 -0.11 -63.81 -6.53
CA VAL A 37 -0.36 -62.80 -7.58
C VAL A 37 -1.82 -62.31 -7.54
N ILE A 38 -2.80 -63.24 -7.40
CA ILE A 38 -4.22 -62.84 -7.31
C ILE A 38 -4.45 -61.96 -6.06
N VAL A 39 -3.90 -62.33 -4.91
CA VAL A 39 -4.03 -61.55 -3.69
C VAL A 39 -3.40 -60.14 -3.84
N LEU A 40 -2.22 -60.06 -4.45
CA LEU A 40 -1.58 -58.79 -4.73
C LEU A 40 -2.39 -57.89 -5.68
N LEU A 41 -3.00 -58.50 -6.72
CA LEU A 41 -3.87 -57.75 -7.65
C LEU A 41 -5.14 -57.27 -6.98
N ILE A 42 -5.74 -58.07 -6.08
CA ILE A 42 -6.92 -57.64 -5.31
C ILE A 42 -6.55 -56.51 -4.36
N LEU A 43 -5.44 -56.63 -3.62
CA LEU A 43 -4.97 -55.58 -2.71
C LEU A 43 -4.62 -54.30 -3.46
N ALA A 44 -3.94 -54.42 -4.61
CA ALA A 44 -3.63 -53.25 -5.46
C ALA A 44 -4.92 -52.60 -5.98
N GLY A 45 -5.88 -53.42 -6.44
CA GLY A 45 -7.18 -52.92 -6.92
C GLY A 45 -7.98 -52.17 -5.82
N VAL A 46 -8.03 -52.73 -4.62
CA VAL A 46 -8.73 -52.09 -3.48
C VAL A 46 -8.04 -50.81 -3.06
N THR A 47 -6.70 -50.76 -3.03
CA THR A 47 -5.95 -49.54 -2.67
C THR A 47 -6.11 -48.47 -3.73
N ILE A 48 -6.09 -48.79 -5.00
CA ILE A 48 -6.33 -47.85 -6.09
C ILE A 48 -7.76 -47.30 -6.03
N ALA A 49 -8.76 -48.18 -5.82
CA ALA A 49 -10.16 -47.76 -5.70
C ALA A 49 -10.41 -46.87 -4.47
N ALA A 50 -9.74 -47.17 -3.35
CA ALA A 50 -9.84 -46.34 -2.15
C ALA A 50 -9.17 -44.96 -2.30
N LEU A 51 -8.14 -44.86 -3.15
CA LEU A 51 -7.43 -43.57 -3.38
C LEU A 51 -8.05 -42.76 -4.52
N SER A 52 -8.50 -43.41 -5.60
CA SER A 52 -8.85 -42.76 -6.88
C SER A 52 -10.29 -43.00 -7.35
N GLY A 53 -11.10 -43.83 -6.63
CA GLY A 53 -12.51 -44.01 -6.95
C GLY A 53 -13.36 -42.75 -6.66
N ASP A 54 -14.62 -42.77 -7.13
CA ASP A 54 -15.56 -41.64 -6.93
C ASP A 54 -15.71 -41.22 -5.45
N ASN A 55 -15.49 -42.15 -4.52
CA ASN A 55 -15.42 -41.92 -3.10
C ASN A 55 -14.00 -41.93 -2.52
N GLY A 56 -12.99 -41.91 -3.37
CA GLY A 56 -11.58 -41.98 -2.99
C GLY A 56 -11.12 -40.71 -2.25
N ILE A 57 -10.08 -40.90 -1.43
CA ILE A 57 -9.51 -39.79 -0.62
C ILE A 57 -9.03 -38.64 -1.52
N LEU A 58 -8.43 -38.94 -2.68
CA LEU A 58 -7.98 -37.91 -3.62
C LEU A 58 -9.15 -37.11 -4.22
N THR A 59 -10.22 -37.80 -4.60
CA THR A 59 -11.43 -37.16 -5.15
C THR A 59 -12.06 -36.24 -4.11
N LYS A 60 -12.24 -36.74 -2.88
CA LYS A 60 -12.77 -35.92 -1.77
C LYS A 60 -11.87 -34.76 -1.38
N ALA A 61 -10.55 -34.94 -1.44
CA ALA A 61 -9.60 -33.86 -1.19
C ALA A 61 -9.67 -32.77 -2.27
N LYS A 62 -9.84 -33.17 -3.54
CA LYS A 62 -10.04 -32.23 -4.65
C LYS A 62 -11.36 -31.48 -4.53
N GLU A 63 -12.44 -32.18 -4.26
CA GLU A 63 -13.76 -31.54 -4.01
C GLU A 63 -13.73 -30.58 -2.81
N ALA A 64 -13.06 -30.97 -1.71
CA ALA A 64 -12.91 -30.11 -0.55
C ALA A 64 -12.10 -28.86 -0.89
N LYS A 65 -11.04 -29.00 -1.67
CA LYS A 65 -10.24 -27.87 -2.16
C LYS A 65 -11.08 -26.93 -3.03
N GLU A 66 -11.79 -27.48 -4.02
CA GLU A 66 -12.67 -26.68 -4.89
C GLU A 66 -13.77 -25.96 -4.12
N LYS A 67 -14.37 -26.63 -3.12
CA LYS A 67 -15.37 -26.00 -2.22
C LYS A 67 -14.76 -24.91 -1.37
N THR A 68 -13.54 -25.09 -0.88
CA THR A 68 -12.84 -24.07 -0.08
C THR A 68 -12.48 -22.87 -0.95
N GLU A 69 -11.96 -23.09 -2.16
CA GLU A 69 -11.68 -22.00 -3.10
C GLU A 69 -12.95 -21.25 -3.53
N GLN A 70 -14.06 -21.97 -3.70
CA GLN A 70 -15.35 -21.36 -4.00
C GLN A 70 -15.87 -20.55 -2.81
N ALA A 71 -15.79 -21.09 -1.60
CA ALA A 71 -16.21 -20.39 -0.39
C ALA A 71 -15.38 -19.12 -0.15
N GLN A 72 -14.08 -19.16 -0.41
CA GLN A 72 -13.22 -17.96 -0.33
C GLN A 72 -13.64 -16.90 -1.34
N LYS A 73 -13.91 -17.28 -2.58
CA LYS A 73 -14.42 -16.34 -3.61
C LYS A 73 -15.77 -15.76 -3.26
N ASP A 74 -16.65 -16.56 -2.67
CA ASP A 74 -17.98 -16.10 -2.25
C ASP A 74 -17.88 -15.19 -1.02
N GLU A 75 -16.94 -15.45 -0.10
CA GLU A 75 -16.63 -14.58 1.04
C GLU A 75 -16.02 -13.25 0.57
N GLU A 76 -15.06 -13.29 -0.33
CA GLU A 76 -14.48 -12.07 -0.95
C GLU A 76 -15.54 -11.25 -1.67
N ARG A 77 -16.46 -11.91 -2.40
CA ARG A 77 -17.58 -11.23 -3.08
C ARG A 77 -18.54 -10.61 -2.08
N ASN A 78 -18.92 -11.34 -1.01
CA ASN A 78 -19.80 -10.84 0.03
C ASN A 78 -19.15 -9.67 0.79
N LEU A 79 -17.85 -9.74 1.10
CA LEU A 79 -17.11 -8.64 1.69
C LEU A 79 -17.05 -7.44 0.75
N GLN A 80 -16.88 -7.69 -0.56
CA GLN A 80 -16.92 -6.62 -1.55
C GLN A 80 -18.33 -6.02 -1.66
N GLU A 81 -19.41 -6.84 -1.69
CA GLU A 81 -20.79 -6.35 -1.70
C GLU A 81 -21.16 -5.58 -0.42
N ILE A 82 -20.69 -6.03 0.74
CA ILE A 82 -20.87 -5.32 2.02
C ILE A 82 -20.08 -4.01 1.96
N THR A 83 -18.85 -4.04 1.48
CA THR A 83 -18.00 -2.86 1.31
C THR A 83 -18.64 -1.90 0.30
N ASP A 84 -19.14 -2.41 -0.82
CA ASP A 84 -19.81 -1.61 -1.86
C ASP A 84 -21.17 -1.08 -1.36
N THR A 85 -21.89 -1.84 -0.51
CA THR A 85 -23.14 -1.39 0.11
C THR A 85 -22.89 -0.37 1.20
N MET A 86 -21.89 -0.58 2.06
CA MET A 86 -21.45 0.42 3.06
C MET A 86 -20.85 1.65 2.38
N ASN A 87 -20.08 1.46 1.33
CA ASN A 87 -19.61 2.54 0.44
C ASN A 87 -20.75 3.08 -0.44
N GLY A 88 -21.79 2.32 -0.72
CA GLY A 88 -22.90 2.67 -1.62
C GLY A 88 -23.88 3.66 -1.01
N VAL A 89 -24.09 3.63 0.31
CA VAL A 89 -24.93 4.62 0.99
C VAL A 89 -24.14 5.92 1.24
N GLU A 90 -22.85 5.84 1.58
CA GLU A 90 -21.99 7.03 1.77
C GLU A 90 -21.02 7.27 0.59
N GLY A 91 -20.56 6.24 -0.07
CA GLY A 91 -19.56 6.28 -1.14
C GLY A 91 -20.14 6.52 -2.53
N TYR A 92 -21.44 6.30 -2.77
CA TYR A 92 -22.05 6.63 -4.06
C TYR A 92 -21.94 8.12 -4.40
N ASN A 93 -22.02 8.97 -3.38
CA ASN A 93 -21.77 10.39 -3.54
C ASN A 93 -20.28 10.74 -3.56
N ARG A 94 -19.41 9.91 -2.95
CA ARG A 94 -17.97 10.15 -2.83
C ARG A 94 -17.21 9.69 -4.07
N SER A 95 -17.50 8.52 -4.61
CA SER A 95 -16.88 8.01 -5.84
C SER A 95 -17.20 8.85 -7.08
N LYS A 96 -18.26 9.63 -7.02
CA LYS A 96 -18.62 10.61 -8.06
C LYS A 96 -18.02 11.99 -7.82
N LYS A 97 -17.54 12.29 -6.62
CA LYS A 97 -16.79 13.52 -6.37
C LYS A 97 -15.44 13.43 -7.04
N VAL A 98 -15.17 14.38 -7.92
CA VAL A 98 -13.85 14.58 -8.51
C VAL A 98 -12.83 14.72 -7.36
N ASN A 99 -11.74 13.95 -7.42
CA ASN A 99 -10.59 14.13 -6.55
C ASN A 99 -10.79 13.78 -5.06
N SER A 100 -11.68 12.83 -4.77
CA SER A 100 -11.89 12.39 -3.39
C SER A 100 -10.60 11.87 -2.74
N PRO A 101 -10.16 12.46 -1.61
CA PRO A 101 -8.98 11.99 -0.90
C PRO A 101 -9.21 10.61 -0.30
N LYS A 102 -8.16 9.77 -0.30
CA LYS A 102 -8.18 8.47 0.36
C LYS A 102 -7.73 8.63 1.81
N VAL A 103 -8.66 8.55 2.75
CA VAL A 103 -8.37 8.54 4.19
C VAL A 103 -8.16 7.10 4.64
N THR A 104 -7.12 6.86 5.43
CA THR A 104 -6.81 5.55 6.02
C THR A 104 -6.74 5.65 7.54
N THR A 105 -6.69 4.50 8.22
CA THR A 105 -6.54 4.43 9.67
C THR A 105 -5.39 5.31 10.15
N GLY A 106 -5.59 6.02 11.25
CA GLY A 106 -4.63 6.95 11.83
C GLY A 106 -4.69 8.37 11.27
N MET A 107 -5.34 8.59 10.13
CA MET A 107 -5.55 9.91 9.56
C MET A 107 -6.79 10.56 10.17
N ILE A 108 -6.66 11.81 10.56
CA ILE A 108 -7.73 12.66 11.11
C ILE A 108 -7.95 13.81 10.12
N PRO A 109 -9.08 13.84 9.39
CA PRO A 109 -9.40 14.97 8.53
C PRO A 109 -9.55 16.27 9.34
N ILE A 110 -8.89 17.31 8.88
CA ILE A 110 -8.94 18.64 9.50
C ILE A 110 -9.15 19.71 8.44
N LYS A 111 -9.86 20.76 8.80
CA LYS A 111 -10.05 21.95 7.96
C LYS A 111 -9.70 23.22 8.74
N TRP A 112 -9.23 24.23 8.01
CA TRP A 112 -9.00 25.54 8.60
C TRP A 112 -10.29 26.36 8.63
N LYS A 113 -10.72 26.77 9.81
CA LYS A 113 -11.96 27.53 9.99
C LYS A 113 -11.81 28.45 11.19
N ASN A 114 -12.19 29.73 11.02
CA ASN A 114 -12.14 30.73 12.10
C ASN A 114 -10.75 30.83 12.78
N ASN A 115 -9.70 30.87 12.00
CA ASN A 115 -8.30 30.95 12.45
C ASN A 115 -7.86 29.78 13.36
N THR A 116 -8.46 28.61 13.19
CA THR A 116 -8.04 27.39 13.91
C THR A 116 -8.24 26.17 13.07
N TRP A 117 -7.53 25.10 13.37
CA TRP A 117 -7.80 23.78 12.83
C TRP A 117 -9.00 23.16 13.54
N VAL A 118 -9.87 22.53 12.77
CA VAL A 118 -11.06 21.86 13.27
C VAL A 118 -11.14 20.46 12.67
N VAL A 119 -11.33 19.45 13.51
CA VAL A 119 -11.58 18.06 13.06
C VAL A 119 -12.89 18.01 12.30
N CYS A 120 -12.88 17.39 11.15
CA CYS A 120 -14.07 17.25 10.30
C CYS A 120 -14.25 15.81 9.82
N SER A 121 -15.41 15.52 9.23
CA SER A 121 -15.63 14.28 8.50
C SER A 121 -14.95 14.35 7.12
N GLN A 122 -14.52 13.21 6.60
CA GLN A 122 -14.10 13.12 5.20
C GLN A 122 -15.24 13.43 4.21
N ASP A 123 -16.50 13.44 4.67
CA ASP A 123 -17.68 13.79 3.89
C ASP A 123 -18.09 15.27 4.02
N ASP A 124 -17.35 16.03 4.82
CA ASP A 124 -17.59 17.45 5.02
C ASP A 124 -17.41 18.21 3.69
N ALA A 125 -18.44 18.95 3.28
CA ALA A 125 -18.42 19.71 2.03
C ALA A 125 -17.40 20.86 2.01
N GLU A 126 -16.93 21.29 3.21
CA GLU A 126 -15.89 22.32 3.37
C GLU A 126 -14.50 21.74 3.55
N TRP A 127 -14.33 20.41 3.52
CA TRP A 127 -13.01 19.80 3.71
C TRP A 127 -12.14 19.92 2.47
N TYR A 128 -12.73 19.79 1.27
CA TYR A 128 -12.05 20.04 0.00
C TYR A 128 -13.01 20.46 -1.08
N ASN A 129 -12.57 21.39 -1.92
CA ASN A 129 -13.24 21.79 -3.13
C ASN A 129 -12.21 22.42 -4.08
N TYR A 130 -11.53 21.58 -4.86
CA TYR A 130 -10.41 21.99 -5.70
C TYR A 130 -10.84 22.86 -6.90
N ASN A 131 -12.03 22.62 -7.44
CA ASN A 131 -12.49 23.31 -8.63
C ASN A 131 -13.03 24.73 -8.34
N ASP A 132 -13.91 24.84 -7.35
CA ASP A 132 -14.68 26.07 -7.15
C ASP A 132 -14.10 26.98 -6.05
N LYS A 133 -13.71 26.39 -4.93
CA LYS A 133 -13.29 27.14 -3.73
C LYS A 133 -11.80 27.06 -3.44
N LYS A 134 -11.08 26.24 -4.20
CA LYS A 134 -9.64 26.01 -3.97
C LYS A 134 -9.30 25.54 -2.55
N GLU A 135 -10.22 24.82 -1.93
CA GLU A 135 -10.03 24.21 -0.62
C GLU A 135 -9.32 22.86 -0.77
N TRP A 136 -8.23 22.69 -0.06
CA TRP A 136 -7.39 21.49 -0.12
C TRP A 136 -7.62 20.61 1.08
N ALA A 137 -7.82 19.30 0.84
CA ALA A 137 -7.97 18.34 1.91
C ALA A 137 -6.68 18.25 2.73
N ASN A 138 -6.81 18.46 4.02
CA ASN A 138 -5.73 18.29 4.99
C ASN A 138 -6.10 17.18 5.96
N VAL A 139 -5.09 16.44 6.39
CA VAL A 139 -5.18 15.52 7.52
C VAL A 139 -4.03 15.77 8.47
N MET A 140 -4.23 15.41 9.72
CA MET A 140 -3.15 15.16 10.66
C MET A 140 -3.12 13.66 11.00
N LEU A 141 -1.94 13.14 11.37
CA LEU A 141 -1.82 11.78 11.85
C LEU A 141 -2.04 11.72 13.38
N SER A 142 -2.25 10.50 13.87
CA SER A 142 -2.51 10.27 15.30
C SER A 142 -1.24 10.31 16.18
N ASP A 143 -0.21 11.04 15.75
CA ASP A 143 1.06 11.22 16.48
C ASP A 143 1.10 12.51 17.31
N GLY A 144 0.01 13.30 17.28
CA GLY A 144 -0.21 14.45 18.17
C GLY A 144 -1.00 14.07 19.42
N THR A 145 -1.64 15.07 20.02
CA THR A 145 -2.49 14.89 21.20
C THR A 145 -3.71 14.03 20.92
N TYR A 146 -4.32 14.22 19.75
CA TYR A 146 -5.55 13.52 19.37
C TYR A 146 -5.27 12.22 18.61
N LYS A 147 -6.18 11.25 18.79
CA LYS A 147 -6.15 9.95 18.10
C LYS A 147 -7.38 9.80 17.22
N ALA A 148 -7.21 9.16 16.07
CA ALA A 148 -8.28 9.03 15.07
C ALA A 148 -9.52 8.26 15.57
N ASP A 149 -9.32 7.33 16.51
CA ASP A 149 -10.38 6.49 17.11
C ASP A 149 -11.14 7.19 18.25
N THR A 150 -10.63 8.30 18.78
CA THR A 150 -11.20 8.95 19.98
C THR A 150 -11.55 10.41 19.79
N VAL A 151 -11.00 11.07 18.78
CA VAL A 151 -11.26 12.48 18.53
C VAL A 151 -12.67 12.72 18.01
N SER A 152 -13.31 13.80 18.46
CA SER A 152 -14.67 14.15 18.03
C SER A 152 -14.64 15.11 16.85
N ILE A 153 -15.58 14.93 15.91
CA ILE A 153 -15.83 15.90 14.83
C ILE A 153 -16.24 17.23 15.46
N GLY A 154 -15.72 18.34 14.93
CA GLY A 154 -15.92 19.67 15.48
C GLY A 154 -14.91 20.08 16.55
N GLN A 155 -14.04 19.15 17.00
CA GLN A 155 -12.96 19.48 17.92
C GLN A 155 -11.99 20.48 17.31
N THR A 156 -11.76 21.58 18.01
CA THR A 156 -10.68 22.54 17.68
C THR A 156 -9.33 21.97 18.09
N VAL A 157 -8.33 22.15 17.24
CA VAL A 157 -6.97 21.63 17.44
C VAL A 157 -6.00 22.80 17.51
N ALA A 158 -5.45 23.05 18.68
CA ALA A 158 -4.39 24.04 18.82
C ALA A 158 -3.10 23.55 18.15
N GLU A 159 -2.25 24.48 17.71
CA GLU A 159 -1.01 24.14 16.99
C GLU A 159 -0.11 23.16 17.75
N ARG A 160 0.02 23.34 19.07
CA ARG A 160 0.81 22.45 19.94
C ARG A 160 0.28 21.01 20.01
N ASP A 161 -1.00 20.80 19.67
CA ASP A 161 -1.71 19.52 19.76
C ASP A 161 -1.78 18.80 18.43
N LEU A 162 -1.29 19.42 17.35
CA LEU A 162 -1.28 18.85 16.01
C LEU A 162 -0.43 17.58 15.93
N GLY A 163 -0.92 16.59 15.21
CA GLY A 163 -0.12 15.52 14.63
C GLY A 163 0.51 15.93 13.31
N SER A 164 1.37 15.08 12.77
CA SER A 164 2.01 15.30 11.48
C SER A 164 0.99 15.56 10.39
N MET A 165 1.15 16.66 9.68
CA MET A 165 0.16 17.17 8.72
C MET A 165 0.52 16.80 7.29
N TYR A 166 -0.52 16.44 6.53
CA TYR A 166 -0.43 16.11 5.11
C TYR A 166 -1.55 16.78 4.33
N VAL A 167 -1.25 17.07 3.06
CA VAL A 167 -2.21 17.62 2.09
C VAL A 167 -2.37 16.64 0.94
N TRP A 168 -3.60 16.47 0.47
CA TRP A 168 -3.91 15.60 -0.66
C TRP A 168 -3.60 16.29 -1.98
N ILE A 169 -2.84 15.61 -2.83
CA ILE A 169 -2.59 16.01 -4.21
C ILE A 169 -3.45 15.12 -5.10
N PRO A 170 -4.56 15.65 -5.63
CA PRO A 170 -5.48 14.87 -6.45
C PRO A 170 -4.90 14.60 -7.84
N ARG A 171 -5.28 13.48 -8.46
CA ARG A 171 -4.92 13.14 -9.83
C ARG A 171 -5.37 14.20 -10.81
N TYR A 172 -4.49 14.59 -11.73
CA TYR A 172 -4.78 15.58 -12.75
C TYR A 172 -4.04 15.32 -14.05
N ALA A 173 -4.57 15.89 -15.15
CA ALA A 173 -3.88 16.09 -16.41
C ALA A 173 -3.36 17.52 -16.49
N TYR A 174 -2.24 17.73 -17.18
CA TYR A 174 -1.62 19.04 -17.35
C TYR A 174 -1.21 19.30 -18.77
N LYS A 175 -1.17 20.59 -19.13
CA LYS A 175 -0.61 21.12 -20.37
C LYS A 175 0.27 22.32 -20.06
N ILE A 176 1.41 22.41 -20.69
CA ILE A 176 2.35 23.54 -20.55
C ILE A 176 1.98 24.59 -21.59
N ALA A 177 1.13 25.53 -21.22
CA ALA A 177 0.63 26.57 -22.13
C ALA A 177 1.60 27.73 -22.34
N GLY A 178 2.74 27.74 -21.64
CA GLY A 178 3.81 28.74 -21.71
C GLY A 178 4.79 28.59 -20.56
N GLU A 179 5.86 29.40 -20.55
CA GLU A 179 6.95 29.28 -19.58
C GLU A 179 6.51 29.34 -18.10
N LYS A 180 5.39 29.99 -17.82
CA LYS A 180 4.86 30.18 -16.46
C LYS A 180 3.36 29.87 -16.39
N ASN A 181 2.82 29.16 -17.36
CA ASN A 181 1.41 28.86 -17.41
C ASN A 181 1.20 27.36 -17.59
N ILE A 182 0.78 26.70 -16.53
CA ILE A 182 0.40 25.30 -16.52
C ILE A 182 -1.14 25.24 -16.41
N GLU A 183 -1.77 24.66 -17.43
CA GLU A 183 -3.20 24.34 -17.39
C GLU A 183 -3.39 22.99 -16.74
N VAL A 184 -4.27 22.91 -15.75
CA VAL A 184 -4.55 21.68 -14.99
C VAL A 184 -6.02 21.34 -15.09
N THR A 185 -6.30 20.06 -15.35
CA THR A 185 -7.65 19.50 -15.28
C THR A 185 -7.64 18.33 -14.30
N PHE A 186 -8.40 18.42 -13.23
CA PHE A 186 -8.54 17.34 -12.27
C PHE A 186 -9.33 16.17 -12.87
N LEU A 187 -8.92 14.96 -12.51
CA LEU A 187 -9.48 13.72 -13.05
C LEU A 187 -10.42 13.04 -12.05
N LYS A 188 -11.28 12.16 -12.55
CA LYS A 188 -12.24 11.40 -11.74
C LYS A 188 -11.59 10.14 -11.17
N GLY A 189 -11.36 10.13 -9.89
CA GLY A 189 -10.74 8.99 -9.18
C GLY A 189 -9.39 8.61 -9.79
N ASN A 190 -9.18 7.33 -10.07
CA ASN A 190 -7.99 6.79 -10.73
C ASN A 190 -8.16 6.62 -12.26
N THR A 191 -9.19 7.24 -12.85
CA THR A 191 -9.43 7.23 -14.30
C THR A 191 -8.64 8.32 -15.01
N ASN A 192 -8.65 8.29 -16.34
CA ASN A 192 -8.08 9.35 -17.17
C ASN A 192 -9.13 10.36 -17.65
N GLU A 193 -10.36 10.26 -17.13
CA GLU A 193 -11.45 11.18 -17.47
C GLU A 193 -11.38 12.42 -16.59
N GLY A 194 -11.31 13.57 -17.20
CA GLY A 194 -11.34 14.86 -16.53
C GLY A 194 -12.72 15.26 -16.01
N SER A 195 -12.75 16.23 -15.10
CA SER A 195 -13.99 16.86 -14.63
C SER A 195 -14.82 17.46 -15.78
N ASN A 196 -14.17 17.81 -16.88
CA ASN A 196 -14.76 18.31 -18.12
C ASN A 196 -15.27 17.21 -19.08
N GLY A 197 -15.16 15.92 -18.71
CA GLY A 197 -15.57 14.78 -19.52
C GLY A 197 -14.59 14.35 -20.61
N VAL A 198 -13.43 15.00 -20.72
CA VAL A 198 -12.39 14.64 -21.70
C VAL A 198 -11.53 13.50 -21.15
N ILE A 199 -11.17 12.54 -22.00
CA ILE A 199 -10.21 11.47 -21.70
C ILE A 199 -8.80 11.93 -22.07
N TYR A 200 -7.91 11.90 -21.13
CA TYR A 200 -6.50 12.30 -21.28
C TYR A 200 -5.58 11.10 -21.49
N THR A 201 -4.54 11.28 -22.30
CA THR A 201 -3.52 10.25 -22.50
C THR A 201 -2.52 10.19 -21.33
N THR A 202 -1.94 9.00 -21.13
CA THR A 202 -0.79 8.79 -20.24
C THR A 202 0.54 8.70 -21.00
N ASP A 203 0.52 8.92 -22.31
CA ASP A 203 1.71 8.84 -23.15
C ASP A 203 2.63 10.04 -22.91
N GLU A 204 3.72 9.81 -22.17
CA GLU A 204 4.72 10.80 -21.81
C GLU A 204 5.53 11.31 -23.02
N SER A 205 5.47 10.65 -24.19
CA SER A 205 6.07 11.13 -25.42
C SER A 205 5.28 12.26 -26.08
N THR A 206 4.08 12.54 -25.59
CA THR A 206 3.21 13.58 -26.11
C THR A 206 3.79 14.97 -25.87
N ASP A 207 3.73 15.83 -26.88
CA ASP A 207 4.10 17.24 -26.75
C ASP A 207 3.11 17.99 -25.84
N THR A 208 3.51 18.17 -24.58
CA THR A 208 2.67 18.81 -23.56
C THR A 208 2.40 20.29 -23.80
N SER A 209 3.10 20.92 -24.75
CA SER A 209 2.75 22.29 -25.16
C SER A 209 1.47 22.36 -25.99
N LYS A 210 1.09 21.25 -26.61
CA LYS A 210 -0.09 21.15 -27.50
C LYS A 210 -1.24 20.36 -26.86
N THR A 211 -0.91 19.26 -26.18
CA THR A 211 -1.89 18.30 -25.69
C THR A 211 -1.65 18.03 -24.22
N ALA A 212 -2.71 18.08 -23.43
CA ALA A 212 -2.63 17.71 -22.01
C ALA A 212 -2.49 16.20 -21.83
N ILE A 213 -1.63 15.81 -20.89
CA ILE A 213 -1.43 14.42 -20.49
C ILE A 213 -1.67 14.25 -19.00
N VAL A 214 -1.99 13.03 -18.58
CA VAL A 214 -2.04 12.68 -17.14
C VAL A 214 -0.64 12.81 -16.56
N HIS A 215 -0.51 13.45 -15.40
CA HIS A 215 0.80 13.63 -14.79
C HIS A 215 1.37 12.28 -14.33
N PRO A 216 2.64 11.95 -14.67
CA PRO A 216 3.23 10.62 -14.40
C PRO A 216 3.37 10.28 -12.91
N ALA A 217 3.33 11.26 -12.02
CA ALA A 217 3.32 11.04 -10.58
C ALA A 217 2.14 10.16 -10.09
N PHE A 218 1.07 10.08 -10.86
CA PHE A 218 -0.11 9.30 -10.49
C PHE A 218 -0.07 7.85 -11.00
N ASN A 219 1.07 7.40 -11.50
CA ASN A 219 1.35 6.00 -11.78
C ASN A 219 2.51 5.52 -10.92
N LEU A 220 2.24 4.70 -9.92
CA LEU A 220 3.25 4.13 -9.03
C LEU A 220 3.48 2.65 -9.38
N GLY A 221 4.55 2.42 -10.17
CA GLY A 221 4.94 1.06 -10.54
C GLY A 221 3.86 0.30 -11.32
N GLY A 222 3.11 0.97 -12.20
CA GLY A 222 2.01 0.41 -12.97
C GLY A 222 0.65 0.48 -12.30
N THR A 223 0.58 0.98 -11.06
CA THR A 223 -0.68 1.19 -10.35
C THR A 223 -1.13 2.65 -10.51
N GLU A 224 -2.31 2.84 -11.09
CA GLU A 224 -2.93 4.16 -11.25
C GLU A 224 -3.49 4.65 -9.90
N LEU A 225 -3.07 5.83 -9.48
CA LEU A 225 -3.47 6.47 -8.24
C LEU A 225 -4.52 7.56 -8.51
N ASN A 226 -5.49 7.69 -7.61
CA ASN A 226 -6.41 8.82 -7.59
C ASN A 226 -5.81 10.09 -6.97
N GLY A 227 -4.62 9.98 -6.40
CA GLY A 227 -3.85 11.02 -5.76
C GLY A 227 -2.89 10.45 -4.72
N PHE A 228 -2.19 11.32 -4.02
CA PHE A 228 -1.29 10.93 -2.93
C PHE A 228 -1.21 12.03 -1.87
N TRP A 229 -0.82 11.65 -0.67
CA TRP A 229 -0.60 12.58 0.43
C TRP A 229 0.84 13.09 0.43
N VAL A 230 1.01 14.39 0.57
CA VAL A 230 2.33 15.03 0.71
C VAL A 230 2.41 15.69 2.08
N ALA A 231 3.56 15.57 2.73
CA ALA A 231 3.86 16.30 3.96
C ALA A 231 3.66 17.79 3.75
N LYS A 232 2.89 18.44 4.64
CA LYS A 232 2.56 19.86 4.51
C LYS A 232 3.72 20.77 4.87
N PHE A 233 4.59 20.30 5.74
CA PHE A 233 5.78 21.01 6.21
C PHE A 233 7.02 20.16 6.00
N GLU A 234 8.16 20.80 5.93
CA GLU A 234 9.45 20.12 5.87
C GLU A 234 9.64 19.20 7.08
N ALA A 235 10.40 18.12 6.86
CA ALA A 235 10.64 17.14 7.90
C ALA A 235 11.33 17.79 9.11
N SER A 236 10.73 17.60 10.25
CA SER A 236 11.27 17.86 11.58
C SER A 236 11.22 16.56 12.40
N GLY A 237 11.57 16.57 13.66
CA GLY A 237 11.44 15.32 14.41
C GLY A 237 11.78 15.43 15.88
N THR A 238 11.49 14.30 16.55
CA THR A 238 11.81 14.11 17.95
C THR A 238 12.56 12.79 18.13
N ASN A 239 13.45 12.73 19.11
CA ASN A 239 14.04 11.49 19.56
C ASN A 239 13.03 10.64 20.39
N LYS A 240 13.47 9.47 20.86
CA LYS A 240 12.64 8.58 21.70
C LYS A 240 12.11 9.24 22.99
N ASP A 241 12.79 10.25 23.48
CA ASP A 241 12.43 10.96 24.72
C ASP A 241 11.49 12.16 24.45
N GLY A 242 11.04 12.32 23.19
CA GLY A 242 10.14 13.40 22.77
C GLY A 242 10.83 14.76 22.58
N ASN A 243 12.15 14.84 22.75
CA ASN A 243 12.89 16.09 22.57
C ASN A 243 13.00 16.41 21.07
N ALA A 244 12.81 17.69 20.73
CA ALA A 244 13.02 18.16 19.37
C ALA A 244 14.46 17.87 18.95
N VAL A 245 14.60 17.23 17.80
CA VAL A 245 15.89 16.90 17.21
C VAL A 245 16.01 17.66 15.91
N GLY A 246 16.95 18.55 15.85
CA GLY A 246 17.20 19.44 14.73
C GLY A 246 17.95 20.67 15.22
N ASN A 247 18.62 21.33 14.31
CA ASN A 247 19.43 22.45 14.71
C ASN A 247 18.65 23.76 14.67
N ALA A 248 18.46 24.36 15.85
CA ALA A 248 17.83 25.64 16.00
C ALA A 248 18.70 26.83 15.56
N SER A 249 19.97 26.59 15.22
CA SER A 249 20.89 27.66 14.93
C SER A 249 20.71 28.20 13.53
N SER A 250 20.44 29.49 13.42
CA SER A 250 20.52 30.27 12.19
C SER A 250 21.97 30.54 11.77
N SER A 251 22.95 30.09 12.51
CA SER A 251 24.36 30.30 12.20
C SER A 251 24.82 29.44 11.02
N SER A 252 25.75 30.01 10.25
CA SER A 252 26.35 29.37 9.08
C SER A 252 27.16 28.09 9.38
N SER A 253 27.50 27.85 10.63
CA SER A 253 28.01 26.58 11.14
C SER A 253 26.87 25.64 11.44
N ALA A 254 26.15 25.21 10.40
CA ALA A 254 25.13 24.21 10.53
C ALA A 254 25.74 22.96 11.15
N GLN A 255 25.35 22.64 12.36
CA GLN A 255 25.72 21.38 12.95
C GLN A 255 25.10 20.28 12.11
N GLN A 256 25.92 19.33 11.74
CA GLN A 256 25.49 18.13 11.05
C GLN A 256 24.49 17.41 11.93
N TYR A 257 23.28 17.26 11.44
CA TYR A 257 22.27 16.49 12.10
C TYR A 257 22.28 15.08 11.54
N ALA A 258 22.65 14.12 12.34
CA ALA A 258 22.50 12.71 12.04
C ALA A 258 21.37 12.16 12.89
N PRO A 259 20.17 11.89 12.34
CA PRO A 259 19.11 11.26 13.08
C PRO A 259 19.59 9.87 13.52
N ASP A 260 19.44 9.58 14.80
CA ASP A 260 19.69 8.24 15.31
C ASP A 260 18.53 7.29 14.97
N SER A 261 18.68 6.00 15.30
CA SER A 261 17.66 4.99 15.02
C SER A 261 16.32 5.23 15.75
N THR A 262 16.29 6.14 16.70
CA THR A 262 15.08 6.47 17.50
C THR A 262 14.37 7.73 17.03
N THR A 263 14.97 8.46 16.09
CA THR A 263 14.40 9.71 15.58
C THR A 263 13.22 9.43 14.65
N ILE A 264 12.11 10.09 14.91
CA ILE A 264 10.87 9.96 14.15
C ILE A 264 10.67 11.23 13.32
N ALA A 265 10.51 11.08 12.01
CA ALA A 265 10.20 12.18 11.11
C ALA A 265 8.78 12.69 11.35
N LYS A 266 8.58 14.00 11.44
CA LYS A 266 7.29 14.65 11.61
C LYS A 266 7.14 15.80 10.63
N SER A 267 5.90 16.10 10.24
CA SER A 267 5.55 17.25 9.42
C SER A 267 4.67 18.19 10.24
N LEU A 268 5.29 19.18 10.89
CA LEU A 268 4.63 20.08 11.85
C LEU A 268 4.97 21.54 11.56
N PRO A 269 4.02 22.47 11.76
CA PRO A 269 4.28 23.89 11.62
C PRO A 269 5.27 24.38 12.69
N ASN A 270 5.93 25.51 12.42
CA ASN A 270 6.82 26.21 13.35
C ASN A 270 7.90 25.31 14.00
N LYS A 271 8.32 24.28 13.29
CA LYS A 271 9.43 23.40 13.68
C LYS A 271 10.62 23.63 12.75
N ILE A 272 11.79 23.50 13.32
CA ILE A 272 13.03 23.59 12.55
C ILE A 272 13.15 22.36 11.68
N SER A 273 13.29 22.58 10.38
CA SER A 273 13.50 21.50 9.42
C SER A 273 14.86 20.84 9.60
N TRP A 274 14.94 19.58 9.29
CA TRP A 274 16.20 18.85 9.28
C TRP A 274 17.13 19.39 8.22
N ARG A 275 18.41 19.50 8.59
CA ARG A 275 19.50 19.89 7.69
C ARG A 275 20.66 18.92 7.84
N HIS A 276 21.50 18.86 6.83
CA HIS A 276 22.69 17.98 6.83
C HIS A 276 22.36 16.50 7.09
N ILE A 277 21.22 16.06 6.59
CA ILE A 277 20.83 14.66 6.57
C ILE A 277 21.18 14.07 5.20
N SER A 278 21.72 12.85 5.19
CA SER A 278 21.98 12.13 3.94
C SER A 278 20.67 11.68 3.25
N ILE A 279 20.72 11.51 1.93
CA ILE A 279 19.56 10.99 1.17
C ILE A 279 19.11 9.63 1.73
N GLY A 280 20.06 8.72 2.01
CA GLY A 280 19.72 7.41 2.55
C GLY A 280 19.03 7.46 3.91
N GLU A 281 19.44 8.38 4.79
CA GLU A 281 18.74 8.58 6.06
C GLU A 281 17.38 9.24 5.85
N SER A 282 17.26 10.18 4.94
CA SER A 282 15.96 10.81 4.61
C SER A 282 14.96 9.77 4.09
N GLU A 283 15.40 8.91 3.17
CA GLU A 283 14.59 7.80 2.65
C GLU A 283 14.18 6.85 3.76
N LYS A 284 15.15 6.41 4.57
CA LYS A 284 14.88 5.52 5.69
C LYS A 284 13.86 6.10 6.66
N ARG A 285 14.00 7.36 7.08
CA ARG A 285 13.08 8.01 8.00
C ARG A 285 11.68 8.19 7.38
N SER A 286 11.60 8.45 6.08
CA SER A 286 10.33 8.52 5.37
C SER A 286 9.62 7.16 5.35
N MET A 287 10.36 6.07 5.12
CA MET A 287 9.80 4.71 5.15
C MET A 287 9.43 4.26 6.56
N ASP A 288 10.17 4.68 7.59
CA ASP A 288 9.93 4.33 8.99
C ASP A 288 8.53 4.78 9.47
N ILE A 289 7.94 5.82 8.88
CA ILE A 289 6.59 6.29 9.21
C ILE A 289 5.56 5.16 9.08
N ALA A 290 5.63 4.38 8.01
CA ALA A 290 4.69 3.28 7.76
C ALA A 290 5.21 1.90 8.19
N THR A 291 6.44 1.80 8.66
CA THR A 291 7.06 0.54 9.08
C THR A 291 7.35 0.53 10.58
N THR A 292 8.54 0.98 10.97
CA THR A 292 9.02 0.92 12.35
C THR A 292 8.21 1.80 13.30
N SER A 293 7.80 2.98 12.84
CA SER A 293 7.10 3.99 13.65
C SER A 293 5.59 4.02 13.42
N LYS A 294 5.04 3.10 12.62
CA LYS A 294 3.62 3.12 12.20
C LYS A 294 2.62 3.24 13.36
N SER A 295 2.88 2.57 14.48
CA SER A 295 2.03 2.63 15.67
C SER A 295 2.01 4.02 16.32
N SER A 296 3.11 4.77 16.26
CA SER A 296 3.20 6.15 16.76
C SER A 296 2.31 7.10 15.97
N PHE A 297 2.09 6.80 14.69
CA PHE A 297 1.23 7.59 13.80
C PHE A 297 -0.21 7.06 13.71
N GLY A 298 -0.50 5.93 14.37
CA GLY A 298 -1.79 5.27 14.27
C GLY A 298 -2.02 4.55 12.93
N LEU A 299 -0.99 4.37 12.11
CA LEU A 299 -1.09 3.73 10.81
C LEU A 299 -1.15 2.21 10.94
N THR A 300 -1.89 1.57 10.04
CA THR A 300 -1.95 0.11 9.90
C THR A 300 -1.01 -0.39 8.80
N SER A 301 -0.93 -1.71 8.63
CA SER A 301 -0.21 -2.32 7.51
C SER A 301 -0.85 -1.90 6.18
N GLY A 302 -0.01 -1.56 5.19
CA GLY A 302 -0.45 -1.17 3.84
C GLY A 302 -0.30 0.32 3.52
N ALA A 303 0.02 1.17 4.49
CA ALA A 303 0.51 2.50 4.17
C ALA A 303 1.88 2.38 3.47
N ASN A 304 2.04 3.11 2.39
CA ASN A 304 3.32 3.23 1.67
C ASN A 304 3.81 4.66 1.85
N THR A 305 4.88 4.82 2.62
CA THR A 305 5.54 6.11 2.83
C THR A 305 6.96 6.05 2.30
N HIS A 306 7.37 7.09 1.63
CA HIS A 306 8.70 7.18 1.02
C HIS A 306 9.14 8.64 0.89
N LEU A 307 10.40 8.86 0.61
CA LEU A 307 10.90 10.17 0.24
C LEU A 307 10.27 10.61 -1.08
N ILE A 308 9.79 11.85 -1.15
CA ILE A 308 9.10 12.37 -2.34
C ILE A 308 9.97 12.18 -3.59
N LYS A 309 9.40 11.62 -4.64
CA LYS A 309 10.06 11.42 -5.92
C LYS A 309 10.00 12.68 -6.77
N ASN A 310 10.90 12.80 -7.75
CA ASN A 310 10.93 13.95 -8.65
C ASN A 310 9.59 14.18 -9.37
N SER A 311 8.92 13.11 -9.81
CA SER A 311 7.61 13.23 -10.44
C SER A 311 6.53 13.72 -9.46
N GLU A 312 6.54 13.25 -8.23
CA GLU A 312 5.59 13.68 -7.21
C GLU A 312 5.83 15.14 -6.81
N TRP A 313 7.10 15.52 -6.64
CA TRP A 313 7.48 16.92 -6.42
C TRP A 313 7.08 17.80 -7.60
N GLY A 314 7.29 17.33 -8.83
CA GLY A 314 6.84 18.00 -10.05
C GLY A 314 5.33 18.22 -10.07
N ALA A 315 4.54 17.23 -9.63
CA ALA A 315 3.10 17.37 -9.54
C ALA A 315 2.68 18.45 -8.54
N VAL A 316 3.36 18.58 -7.41
CA VAL A 316 3.12 19.66 -6.44
C VAL A 316 3.53 21.01 -7.02
N ALA A 317 4.72 21.08 -7.65
CA ALA A 317 5.25 22.30 -8.22
C ALA A 317 4.36 22.87 -9.36
N TYR A 318 3.80 22.00 -10.21
CA TYR A 318 2.88 22.43 -11.26
C TYR A 318 1.60 23.04 -10.68
N LEU A 319 1.06 22.45 -9.61
CA LEU A 319 -0.09 23.03 -8.93
C LEU A 319 0.21 24.40 -8.30
N ALA A 320 1.45 24.66 -7.88
CA ALA A 320 1.87 25.97 -7.37
C ALA A 320 1.99 27.03 -8.49
N GLN A 321 2.13 26.62 -9.75
CA GLN A 321 2.26 27.51 -10.91
C GLN A 321 0.90 27.88 -11.56
N ILE A 322 -0.15 27.12 -11.28
CA ILE A 322 -1.49 27.53 -11.66
C ILE A 322 -1.89 28.70 -10.76
N ASN A 323 -2.57 29.71 -11.32
CA ASN A 323 -3.11 30.84 -10.55
C ASN A 323 -4.14 30.44 -9.46
N MET A 324 -4.08 29.21 -9.01
CA MET A 324 -4.64 28.72 -7.79
C MET A 324 -3.59 28.97 -6.73
N GLU A 325 -3.80 29.94 -5.85
CA GLU A 325 -3.08 30.01 -4.58
C GLU A 325 -3.25 28.65 -3.88
N ILE A 326 -2.30 27.76 -4.13
CA ILE A 326 -2.18 26.55 -3.33
C ILE A 326 -1.76 27.08 -1.96
N ILE A 327 -2.71 27.17 -1.05
CA ILE A 327 -2.46 27.39 0.37
C ILE A 327 -1.81 26.10 0.92
N ILE A 328 -0.68 25.73 0.34
CA ILE A 328 0.27 24.81 0.97
C ILE A 328 0.95 25.53 2.11
N MET A 329 1.03 26.86 2.00
CA MET A 329 1.50 27.76 3.02
C MET A 329 0.38 28.74 3.35
N ASN A 330 -0.47 28.42 4.32
CA ASN A 330 -0.93 29.51 5.15
C ASN A 330 0.25 29.86 6.06
N PRO A 331 0.88 31.02 5.88
CA PRO A 331 1.75 31.52 6.92
C PRO A 331 0.87 31.74 8.14
N ILE A 332 1.23 31.14 9.22
CA ILE A 332 0.88 31.67 10.53
C ILE A 332 1.83 32.82 10.80
#